data_937f1edd46f2e27bd0f2faf6a4ff89ad
#
_entry.id   937f1edd46f2e27bd0f2faf6a4ff89ad
#
_cell.length_a   1.000
_cell.length_b   1.000
_cell.length_c   1.000
_cell.angle_alpha   90.00
_cell.angle_beta   90.00
_cell.angle_gamma   90.00
#
_symmetry.space_group_name_H-M   'P 1'
#
loop_
_entity.id
_entity.type
_entity.pdbx_description
1 polymer ?
#
loop_
_entity_poly.entity_id
_entity_poly.type
_entity_poly.pdbx_seq_one_letter_code
_entity_poly.pdbx_strand_id
1 'polypeptide(L)'
;AQMVIREELEQIADKHFSKSSFGYRPNKSAHHAIKQCRENCMEMDWAIDLDIKSFFDEIDHDLMLKALGHFTKLKHVHLYVKRWLGASVQKKDGKIYPRTKGTPQGGVISPLLANIFLHIVFDKWIEKHHPEVKFERYADDIIIHCDNFKQALRTLEAVKARFKQCKLQIKEGKSNIVYCKRNQKKHPPFRVQYVTFDFLGFTFKPRMVKGYYGNFHLGFTPSISRKSQKRINQTLFKLKLHRMVHLRLPDLAGIIADKVRGWIYYYGKVRMSELHYVFRFLNMRLAKWVRNKYRRFRRKHWFYAYKWLQETAKQYPNMFEHWKHGFMP
;
A
#
# COMPACT_ATOMS: atom_id res chain seq x y z
N ALA A 1 -14.42 -10.50 23.35
CA ALA A 1 -13.37 -9.97 24.23
C ALA A 1 -12.41 -9.02 23.49
N GLN A 2 -11.72 -9.43 22.38
CA GLN A 2 -10.75 -8.57 21.70
C GLN A 2 -11.37 -7.27 21.15
N MET A 3 -12.60 -7.32 20.65
CA MET A 3 -13.32 -6.16 20.11
C MET A 3 -13.55 -5.10 21.20
N VAL A 4 -14.05 -5.51 22.37
CA VAL A 4 -14.34 -4.60 23.51
C VAL A 4 -13.07 -3.90 24.00
N ILE A 5 -12.00 -4.68 24.25
CA ILE A 5 -10.71 -4.10 24.68
C ILE A 5 -10.09 -3.20 23.57
N ARG A 6 -10.28 -3.57 22.31
CA ARG A 6 -9.81 -2.73 21.19
C ARG A 6 -10.52 -1.38 21.18
N GLU A 7 -11.86 -1.36 21.30
CA GLU A 7 -12.66 -0.13 21.29
C GLU A 7 -12.27 0.81 22.43
N GLU A 8 -12.13 0.27 23.65
CA GLU A 8 -11.68 1.02 24.80
C GLU A 8 -10.26 1.59 24.61
N LEU A 9 -9.32 0.76 24.18
CA LEU A 9 -7.93 1.14 23.99
C LEU A 9 -7.74 2.09 22.81
N GLU A 10 -8.49 1.93 21.71
CA GLU A 10 -8.42 2.77 20.50
C GLU A 10 -8.81 4.21 20.81
N GLN A 11 -9.85 4.44 21.62
CA GLN A 11 -10.28 5.78 22.04
C GLN A 11 -9.21 6.53 22.83
N ILE A 12 -8.44 5.79 23.62
CA ILE A 12 -7.33 6.35 24.41
C ILE A 12 -6.11 6.57 23.50
N ALA A 13 -5.71 5.55 22.75
CA ALA A 13 -4.45 5.54 22.01
C ALA A 13 -4.46 6.47 20.80
N ASP A 14 -5.57 6.55 20.04
CA ASP A 14 -5.62 7.33 18.79
C ASP A 14 -5.37 8.83 19.02
N LYS A 15 -5.76 9.37 20.14
CA LYS A 15 -5.52 10.78 20.52
C LYS A 15 -4.02 11.12 20.65
N HIS A 16 -3.22 10.13 20.98
CA HIS A 16 -1.77 10.29 21.21
C HIS A 16 -0.91 9.98 19.99
N PHE A 17 -1.47 9.26 19.01
CA PHE A 17 -0.70 8.86 17.83
C PHE A 17 -0.24 10.05 16.99
N SER A 18 0.98 9.93 16.45
CA SER A 18 1.55 10.90 15.51
C SER A 18 0.58 11.24 14.38
N LYS A 19 0.55 12.50 13.95
CA LYS A 19 -0.21 12.94 12.77
C LYS A 19 0.29 12.24 11.49
N SER A 20 1.54 11.83 11.46
CA SER A 20 2.21 11.11 10.36
C SER A 20 1.96 9.60 10.35
N SER A 21 1.20 9.06 11.30
CA SER A 21 0.76 7.66 11.35
C SER A 21 -0.66 7.53 10.77
N PHE A 22 -0.85 6.65 9.77
CA PHE A 22 -2.09 6.56 8.99
C PHE A 22 -2.76 5.17 9.01
N GLY A 23 -1.98 4.09 9.21
CA GLY A 23 -2.48 2.73 9.10
C GLY A 23 -3.40 2.33 10.25
N TYR A 24 -4.50 1.66 9.95
CA TYR A 24 -5.45 1.09 10.92
C TYR A 24 -5.96 2.09 11.96
N ARG A 25 -6.19 3.33 11.56
CA ARG A 25 -6.68 4.40 12.44
C ARG A 25 -8.02 4.94 11.97
N PRO A 26 -8.92 5.35 12.91
CA PRO A 26 -10.16 6.05 12.56
C PRO A 26 -9.85 7.30 11.72
N ASN A 27 -10.70 7.58 10.73
CA ASN A 27 -10.62 8.77 9.87
C ASN A 27 -9.29 8.97 9.11
N LYS A 28 -8.40 7.99 9.11
CA LYS A 28 -7.17 7.95 8.31
C LYS A 28 -7.29 6.90 7.20
N SER A 29 -6.56 7.10 6.11
CA SER A 29 -6.59 6.19 4.96
C SER A 29 -5.25 6.11 4.26
N ALA A 30 -5.08 5.08 3.42
CA ALA A 30 -3.91 4.97 2.55
C ALA A 30 -3.76 6.20 1.63
N HIS A 31 -4.87 6.78 1.15
CA HIS A 31 -4.82 7.99 0.33
C HIS A 31 -4.30 9.22 1.10
N HIS A 32 -4.59 9.34 2.39
CA HIS A 32 -4.02 10.41 3.22
C HIS A 32 -2.49 10.25 3.34
N ALA A 33 -2.01 9.04 3.58
CA ALA A 33 -0.57 8.75 3.62
C ALA A 33 0.11 9.04 2.26
N ILE A 34 -0.49 8.61 1.15
CA ILE A 34 0.03 8.84 -0.21
C ILE A 34 0.08 10.34 -0.53
N LYS A 35 -0.96 11.09 -0.14
CA LYS A 35 -1.00 12.55 -0.33
C LYS A 35 0.14 13.21 0.42
N GLN A 36 0.30 12.93 1.71
CA GLN A 36 1.37 13.47 2.54
C GLN A 36 2.76 13.11 2.00
N CYS A 37 2.97 11.84 1.64
CA CYS A 37 4.22 11.37 1.04
C CYS A 37 4.55 12.11 -0.27
N ARG A 38 3.55 12.36 -1.12
CA ARG A 38 3.72 13.16 -2.33
C ARG A 38 4.15 14.59 -2.01
N GLU A 39 3.52 15.23 -1.03
CA GLU A 39 3.84 16.59 -0.59
C GLU A 39 5.28 16.65 -0.07
N ASN A 40 5.67 15.73 0.80
CA ASN A 40 7.03 15.66 1.33
C ASN A 40 8.09 15.36 0.25
N CYS A 41 7.80 14.50 -0.74
CA CYS A 41 8.66 14.30 -1.90
C CYS A 41 8.82 15.56 -2.78
N MET A 42 7.90 16.52 -2.70
CA MET A 42 8.01 17.80 -3.43
C MET A 42 8.79 18.85 -2.63
N GLU A 43 8.96 18.67 -1.33
CA GLU A 43 9.72 19.56 -0.46
C GLU A 43 11.16 19.08 -0.26
N MET A 44 11.36 17.78 0.00
CA MET A 44 12.65 17.18 0.35
C MET A 44 13.22 16.35 -0.79
N ASP A 45 14.53 16.38 -0.97
CA ASP A 45 15.23 15.78 -2.12
C ASP A 45 15.49 14.27 -1.92
N TRP A 46 15.40 13.74 -0.70
CA TRP A 46 15.75 12.36 -0.40
C TRP A 46 14.64 11.68 0.41
N ALA A 47 14.42 10.41 0.14
CA ALA A 47 13.51 9.56 0.90
C ALA A 47 14.22 8.27 1.32
N ILE A 48 13.94 7.80 2.54
CA ILE A 48 14.36 6.48 3.03
C ILE A 48 13.12 5.61 3.01
N ASP A 49 13.14 4.57 2.18
CA ASP A 49 12.13 3.52 2.12
C ASP A 49 12.55 2.42 3.12
N LEU A 50 11.77 2.24 4.20
CA LEU A 50 12.07 1.31 5.29
C LEU A 50 11.15 0.10 5.27
N ASP A 51 11.73 -1.10 5.23
CA ASP A 51 11.03 -2.39 5.37
C ASP A 51 11.50 -3.08 6.68
N ILE A 52 10.59 -3.25 7.65
CA ILE A 52 10.88 -3.96 8.90
C ILE A 52 10.74 -5.46 8.65
N LYS A 53 11.73 -6.24 9.07
CA LYS A 53 11.72 -7.69 8.88
C LYS A 53 10.67 -8.33 9.78
N SER A 54 9.68 -9.02 9.16
CA SER A 54 8.67 -9.82 9.88
C SER A 54 8.06 -9.12 11.10
N PHE A 55 7.74 -7.83 10.97
CA PHE A 55 7.39 -6.96 12.09
C PHE A 55 6.40 -7.58 13.08
N PHE A 56 5.25 -8.08 12.60
CA PHE A 56 4.21 -8.65 13.47
C PHE A 56 4.66 -9.92 14.21
N ASP A 57 5.63 -10.64 13.69
CA ASP A 57 6.14 -11.88 14.28
C ASP A 57 7.32 -11.62 15.23
N GLU A 58 7.96 -10.45 15.15
CA GLU A 58 9.17 -10.13 15.92
C GLU A 58 8.92 -9.19 17.10
N ILE A 59 7.71 -8.67 17.31
CA ILE A 59 7.38 -7.79 18.44
C ILE A 59 7.67 -8.51 19.76
N ASP A 60 8.59 -7.97 20.56
CA ASP A 60 8.90 -8.46 21.90
C ASP A 60 7.75 -8.16 22.86
N HIS A 61 7.29 -9.18 23.61
CA HIS A 61 6.11 -9.07 24.47
C HIS A 61 6.32 -8.11 25.65
N ASP A 62 7.51 -8.11 26.26
CA ASP A 62 7.81 -7.23 27.40
C ASP A 62 7.88 -5.78 26.96
N LEU A 63 8.52 -5.52 25.83
CA LEU A 63 8.57 -4.18 25.24
C LEU A 63 7.17 -3.71 24.79
N MET A 64 6.33 -4.62 24.27
CA MET A 64 4.95 -4.31 23.93
C MET A 64 4.12 -3.92 25.15
N LEU A 65 4.24 -4.67 26.25
CA LEU A 65 3.55 -4.36 27.50
C LEU A 65 4.05 -3.07 28.14
N LYS A 66 5.35 -2.77 28.03
CA LYS A 66 5.91 -1.46 28.42
C LYS A 66 5.31 -0.33 27.57
N ALA A 67 5.26 -0.50 26.25
CA ALA A 67 4.64 0.48 25.35
C ALA A 67 3.16 0.71 25.69
N LEU A 68 2.39 -0.36 25.95
CA LEU A 68 0.99 -0.29 26.37
C LEU A 68 0.83 0.53 27.64
N GLY A 69 1.75 0.39 28.62
CA GLY A 69 1.74 1.12 29.89
C GLY A 69 1.86 2.64 29.77
N HIS A 70 2.30 3.16 28.61
CA HIS A 70 2.28 4.60 28.32
C HIS A 70 0.88 5.11 27.96
N PHE A 71 -0.04 4.23 27.54
CA PHE A 71 -1.38 4.60 27.08
C PHE A 71 -2.44 4.31 28.14
N THR A 72 -2.32 3.21 28.89
CA THR A 72 -3.30 2.83 29.90
C THR A 72 -2.67 2.12 31.08
N LYS A 73 -3.24 2.33 32.26
CA LYS A 73 -2.91 1.64 33.51
C LYS A 73 -3.96 0.59 33.90
N LEU A 74 -4.98 0.39 33.08
CA LEU A 74 -6.09 -0.52 33.36
C LEU A 74 -5.61 -1.96 33.41
N LYS A 75 -5.70 -2.56 34.61
CA LYS A 75 -5.16 -3.92 34.89
C LYS A 75 -5.76 -4.98 33.97
N HIS A 76 -7.07 -4.90 33.70
CA HIS A 76 -7.76 -5.85 32.83
C HIS A 76 -7.24 -5.79 31.38
N VAL A 77 -6.97 -4.57 30.83
CA VAL A 77 -6.40 -4.42 29.49
C VAL A 77 -5.03 -5.09 29.41
N HIS A 78 -4.15 -4.83 30.38
CA HIS A 78 -2.83 -5.44 30.43
C HIS A 78 -2.91 -6.98 30.55
N LEU A 79 -3.83 -7.49 31.38
CA LEU A 79 -4.04 -8.92 31.56
C LEU A 79 -4.46 -9.62 30.26
N TYR A 80 -5.47 -9.06 29.58
CA TYR A 80 -5.96 -9.66 28.32
C TYR A 80 -4.93 -9.55 27.20
N VAL A 81 -4.27 -8.40 27.04
CA VAL A 81 -3.21 -8.25 26.03
C VAL A 81 -2.09 -9.24 26.28
N LYS A 82 -1.61 -9.40 27.52
CA LYS A 82 -0.59 -10.39 27.88
C LYS A 82 -1.01 -11.82 27.52
N ARG A 83 -2.26 -12.19 27.84
CA ARG A 83 -2.81 -13.52 27.48
C ARG A 83 -2.87 -13.74 25.97
N TRP A 84 -3.29 -12.75 25.19
CA TRP A 84 -3.37 -12.89 23.73
C TRP A 84 -2.00 -12.92 23.07
N LEU A 85 -1.04 -12.16 23.56
CA LEU A 85 0.33 -12.22 23.07
C LEU A 85 0.96 -13.59 23.31
N GLY A 86 0.77 -14.19 24.50
CA GLY A 86 1.28 -15.51 24.87
C GLY A 86 0.44 -16.69 24.38
N ALA A 87 -0.71 -16.45 23.72
CA ALA A 87 -1.56 -17.53 23.22
C ALA A 87 -0.83 -18.40 22.19
N SER A 88 -0.81 -19.71 22.42
CA SER A 88 -0.18 -20.69 21.53
C SER A 88 -0.84 -20.72 20.16
N VAL A 89 -0.09 -21.10 19.15
CA VAL A 89 -0.53 -21.20 17.76
C VAL A 89 -0.55 -22.64 17.29
N GLN A 90 -1.68 -23.10 16.80
CA GLN A 90 -1.76 -24.35 16.08
C GLN A 90 -1.34 -24.14 14.63
N LYS A 91 -0.31 -24.82 14.17
CA LYS A 91 0.14 -24.79 12.76
C LYS A 91 -0.62 -25.81 11.92
N LYS A 92 -0.42 -25.75 10.60
CA LYS A 92 -1.08 -26.65 9.63
C LYS A 92 -0.74 -28.15 9.84
N ASP A 93 0.34 -28.44 10.53
CA ASP A 93 0.75 -29.79 10.94
C ASP A 93 -0.05 -30.33 12.15
N GLY A 94 -1.01 -29.54 12.67
CA GLY A 94 -1.82 -29.88 13.85
C GLY A 94 -1.12 -29.66 15.20
N LYS A 95 0.18 -29.36 15.21
CA LYS A 95 0.95 -29.16 16.45
C LYS A 95 0.75 -27.77 17.03
N ILE A 96 0.74 -27.68 18.35
CA ILE A 96 0.62 -26.45 19.12
C ILE A 96 2.02 -25.94 19.48
N TYR A 97 2.31 -24.70 19.13
CA TYR A 97 3.59 -24.05 19.43
C TYR A 97 3.37 -22.89 20.40
N PRO A 98 4.15 -22.79 21.49
CA PRO A 98 4.10 -21.64 22.37
C PRO A 98 4.57 -20.40 21.63
N ARG A 99 3.96 -19.26 21.92
CA ARG A 99 4.36 -17.96 21.37
C ARG A 99 5.13 -17.18 22.42
N THR A 100 6.39 -16.85 22.12
CA THR A 100 7.29 -16.07 22.99
C THR A 100 7.49 -14.64 22.48
N LYS A 101 7.12 -14.37 21.22
CA LYS A 101 7.20 -13.05 20.56
C LYS A 101 6.13 -12.93 19.49
N GLY A 102 5.91 -11.71 19.00
CA GLY A 102 4.97 -11.39 17.94
C GLY A 102 3.52 -11.27 18.42
N THR A 103 2.68 -10.80 17.51
CA THR A 103 1.23 -10.67 17.71
C THR A 103 0.48 -11.69 16.87
N PRO A 104 -0.72 -12.16 17.31
CA PRO A 104 -1.53 -13.08 16.51
C PRO A 104 -1.88 -12.47 15.14
N GLN A 105 -1.45 -13.10 14.04
CA GLN A 105 -1.87 -12.67 12.70
C GLN A 105 -3.36 -12.92 12.53
N GLY A 106 -4.10 -11.89 12.07
CA GLY A 106 -5.55 -11.93 11.95
C GLY A 106 -6.33 -11.62 13.23
N GLY A 107 -5.64 -11.37 14.36
CA GLY A 107 -6.29 -10.88 15.58
C GLY A 107 -6.84 -9.46 15.41
N VAL A 108 -8.07 -9.22 15.88
CA VAL A 108 -8.75 -7.92 15.74
C VAL A 108 -7.99 -6.77 16.41
N ILE A 109 -7.30 -7.05 17.52
CA ILE A 109 -6.53 -6.04 18.28
C ILE A 109 -5.10 -5.88 17.77
N SER A 110 -4.55 -6.84 17.00
CA SER A 110 -3.15 -6.84 16.60
C SER A 110 -2.70 -5.58 15.83
N PRO A 111 -3.49 -4.99 14.92
CA PRO A 111 -3.11 -3.74 14.25
C PRO A 111 -2.99 -2.56 15.22
N LEU A 112 -3.85 -2.47 16.22
CA LEU A 112 -3.78 -1.41 17.24
C LEU A 112 -2.54 -1.57 18.12
N LEU A 113 -2.25 -2.79 18.60
CA LEU A 113 -1.04 -3.07 19.37
C LEU A 113 0.24 -2.75 18.57
N ALA A 114 0.25 -3.10 17.28
CA ALA A 114 1.34 -2.76 16.37
C ALA A 114 1.56 -1.23 16.28
N ASN A 115 0.46 -0.47 16.18
CA ASN A 115 0.53 0.99 16.16
C ASN A 115 1.01 1.57 17.50
N ILE A 116 0.54 1.05 18.63
CA ILE A 116 1.00 1.44 19.97
C ILE A 116 2.51 1.21 20.10
N PHE A 117 2.98 0.05 19.67
CA PHE A 117 4.39 -0.30 19.73
C PHE A 117 5.25 0.65 18.88
N LEU A 118 4.92 0.81 17.59
CA LEU A 118 5.68 1.68 16.70
C LEU A 118 5.57 3.15 17.06
N HIS A 119 4.48 3.58 17.67
CA HIS A 119 4.38 4.96 18.15
C HIS A 119 5.45 5.27 19.19
N ILE A 120 5.73 4.35 20.13
CA ILE A 120 6.76 4.55 21.15
C ILE A 120 8.16 4.28 20.60
N VAL A 121 8.30 3.21 19.79
CA VAL A 121 9.60 2.76 19.27
C VAL A 121 10.13 3.71 18.20
N PHE A 122 9.25 4.19 17.33
CA PHE A 122 9.62 4.96 16.14
C PHE A 122 9.05 6.39 16.13
N ASP A 123 7.69 6.57 16.14
CA ASP A 123 7.09 7.89 15.89
C ASP A 123 7.59 8.94 16.90
N LYS A 124 7.43 8.70 18.20
CA LYS A 124 7.88 9.62 19.25
C LYS A 124 9.39 9.78 19.29
N TRP A 125 10.11 8.69 19.00
CA TRP A 125 11.56 8.72 19.00
C TRP A 125 12.11 9.57 17.86
N ILE A 126 11.60 9.43 16.64
CA ILE A 126 12.09 10.19 15.48
C ILE A 126 11.70 11.68 15.59
N GLU A 127 10.47 11.98 16.04
CA GLU A 127 10.01 13.36 16.29
C GLU A 127 10.89 14.08 17.33
N LYS A 128 11.40 13.35 18.33
CA LYS A 128 12.27 13.92 19.37
C LYS A 128 13.73 14.09 18.95
N HIS A 129 14.30 13.09 18.25
CA HIS A 129 15.74 13.04 17.98
C HIS A 129 16.11 13.50 16.58
N HIS A 130 15.17 13.56 15.67
CA HIS A 130 15.31 13.99 14.29
C HIS A 130 14.13 14.89 13.86
N PRO A 131 13.89 16.03 14.56
CA PRO A 131 12.77 16.93 14.26
C PRO A 131 12.85 17.56 12.86
N GLU A 132 14.04 17.54 12.26
CA GLU A 132 14.31 18.06 10.94
C GLU A 132 13.84 17.16 9.78
N VAL A 133 13.49 15.88 10.04
CA VAL A 133 12.98 14.99 9.02
C VAL A 133 11.45 14.91 9.07
N LYS A 134 10.84 14.57 7.94
CA LYS A 134 9.42 14.26 7.85
C LYS A 134 9.23 12.77 7.59
N PHE A 135 8.10 12.21 7.97
CA PHE A 135 7.82 10.81 7.70
C PHE A 135 6.33 10.54 7.50
N GLU A 136 6.02 9.43 6.84
CA GLU A 136 4.71 8.79 6.84
C GLU A 136 4.88 7.33 7.22
N ARG A 137 3.98 6.88 8.08
CA ARG A 137 3.89 5.48 8.49
C ARG A 137 2.49 4.91 8.25
N TYR A 138 2.43 3.81 7.56
CA TYR A 138 1.21 3.02 7.42
C TYR A 138 1.47 1.60 7.94
N ALA A 139 1.11 1.33 9.20
CA ALA A 139 1.55 0.14 9.93
C ALA A 139 3.08 0.04 9.98
N ASP A 140 3.66 -0.98 9.39
CA ASP A 140 5.10 -1.24 9.27
C ASP A 140 5.76 -0.65 8.02
N ASP A 141 4.95 -0.14 7.07
CA ASP A 141 5.43 0.60 5.89
C ASP A 141 5.80 2.04 6.29
N ILE A 142 7.07 2.42 6.18
CA ILE A 142 7.59 3.72 6.64
C ILE A 142 8.40 4.38 5.54
N ILE A 143 8.09 5.65 5.25
CA ILE A 143 8.93 6.51 4.41
C ILE A 143 9.40 7.70 5.27
N ILE A 144 10.71 7.99 5.24
CA ILE A 144 11.30 9.16 5.92
C ILE A 144 11.89 10.07 4.88
N HIS A 145 11.61 11.38 4.96
CA HIS A 145 12.08 12.38 4.02
C HIS A 145 13.18 13.22 4.64
N CYS A 146 14.23 13.50 3.85
CA CYS A 146 15.43 14.20 4.24
C CYS A 146 15.81 15.25 3.17
N ASP A 147 16.43 16.36 3.59
CA ASP A 147 16.87 17.42 2.68
C ASP A 147 18.10 17.02 1.85
N ASN A 148 18.99 16.25 2.44
CA ASN A 148 20.25 15.87 1.79
C ASN A 148 20.65 14.43 2.10
N PHE A 149 21.56 13.88 1.27
CA PHE A 149 22.01 12.49 1.38
C PHE A 149 22.73 12.17 2.69
N LYS A 150 23.54 13.11 3.20
CA LYS A 150 24.27 12.94 4.48
C LYS A 150 23.29 12.80 5.65
N GLN A 151 22.22 13.59 5.65
CA GLN A 151 21.13 13.50 6.63
C GLN A 151 20.43 12.14 6.50
N ALA A 152 20.09 11.71 5.27
CA ALA A 152 19.44 10.42 5.04
C ALA A 152 20.29 9.25 5.54
N LEU A 153 21.61 9.25 5.31
CA LEU A 153 22.51 8.24 5.85
C LEU A 153 22.51 8.21 7.38
N ARG A 154 22.69 9.38 8.01
CA ARG A 154 22.70 9.48 9.49
C ARG A 154 21.37 9.02 10.09
N THR A 155 20.26 9.44 9.52
CA THR A 155 18.93 9.05 9.99
C THR A 155 18.71 7.55 9.83
N LEU A 156 19.10 6.96 8.70
CA LEU A 156 18.99 5.51 8.48
C LEU A 156 19.77 4.71 9.52
N GLU A 157 21.01 5.08 9.78
CA GLU A 157 21.85 4.40 10.78
C GLU A 157 21.30 4.57 12.21
N ALA A 158 20.80 5.76 12.55
CA ALA A 158 20.17 6.01 13.84
C ALA A 158 18.89 5.17 14.01
N VAL A 159 18.03 5.05 12.98
CA VAL A 159 16.85 4.21 12.99
C VAL A 159 17.22 2.72 13.11
N LYS A 160 18.24 2.25 12.41
CA LYS A 160 18.76 0.87 12.57
C LYS A 160 19.17 0.58 14.00
N ALA A 161 19.96 1.48 14.60
CA ALA A 161 20.40 1.35 15.99
C ALA A 161 19.21 1.33 16.96
N ARG A 162 18.23 2.23 16.75
CA ARG A 162 17.00 2.30 17.55
C ARG A 162 16.18 1.01 17.44
N PHE A 163 15.97 0.51 16.24
CA PHE A 163 15.22 -0.74 16.05
C PHE A 163 15.91 -1.93 16.69
N LYS A 164 17.23 -2.04 16.58
CA LYS A 164 18.02 -3.07 17.25
C LYS A 164 17.84 -3.03 18.78
N GLN A 165 17.86 -1.83 19.40
CA GLN A 165 17.56 -1.66 20.84
C GLN A 165 16.15 -2.16 21.19
N CYS A 166 15.19 -2.04 20.28
CA CYS A 166 13.83 -2.50 20.46
C CYS A 166 13.58 -3.91 19.93
N LYS A 167 14.65 -4.70 19.71
CA LYS A 167 14.61 -6.08 19.19
C LYS A 167 13.94 -6.24 17.83
N LEU A 168 13.91 -5.16 17.05
CA LEU A 168 13.48 -5.17 15.64
C LEU A 168 14.69 -5.15 14.71
N GLN A 169 14.49 -5.61 13.49
CA GLN A 169 15.49 -5.58 12.42
C GLN A 169 14.92 -4.97 11.16
N ILE A 170 15.72 -4.13 10.49
CA ILE A 170 15.44 -3.65 9.15
C ILE A 170 15.80 -4.75 8.15
N LYS A 171 15.00 -4.91 7.12
CA LYS A 171 15.27 -5.87 6.06
C LYS A 171 16.36 -5.33 5.14
N GLU A 172 17.56 -5.85 5.30
CA GLU A 172 18.69 -5.51 4.45
C GLU A 172 18.38 -5.80 2.97
N GLY A 173 18.79 -4.92 2.08
CA GLY A 173 18.53 -5.02 0.63
C GLY A 173 17.13 -4.57 0.18
N LYS A 174 16.23 -4.20 1.11
CA LYS A 174 14.94 -3.59 0.78
C LYS A 174 14.77 -2.17 1.33
N SER A 175 15.56 -1.80 2.34
CA SER A 175 15.57 -0.42 2.84
C SER A 175 16.59 0.39 2.05
N ASN A 176 16.12 1.37 1.30
CA ASN A 176 16.92 2.11 0.34
C ASN A 176 16.81 3.63 0.56
N ILE A 177 17.90 4.34 0.28
CA ILE A 177 17.89 5.80 0.18
C ILE A 177 17.64 6.16 -1.28
N VAL A 178 16.55 6.91 -1.53
CA VAL A 178 16.04 7.23 -2.85
C VAL A 178 16.13 8.74 -3.09
N TYR A 179 16.63 9.12 -4.26
CA TYR A 179 16.65 10.53 -4.68
C TYR A 179 15.32 10.91 -5.34
N CYS A 180 14.60 11.85 -4.73
CA CYS A 180 13.34 12.39 -5.23
C CYS A 180 13.58 13.43 -6.33
N LYS A 181 14.01 12.99 -7.51
CA LYS A 181 14.36 13.86 -8.64
C LYS A 181 13.13 14.64 -9.12
N ARG A 182 13.10 15.95 -8.90
CA ARG A 182 12.02 16.87 -9.28
C ARG A 182 12.49 18.06 -10.13
N ASN A 183 13.78 18.12 -10.43
CA ASN A 183 14.34 19.10 -11.34
C ASN A 183 15.29 18.42 -12.33
N GLN A 184 15.14 18.73 -13.63
CA GLN A 184 16.02 18.16 -14.65
C GLN A 184 17.45 18.65 -14.54
N LYS A 185 17.68 19.90 -14.07
CA LYS A 185 18.99 20.56 -13.97
C LYS A 185 19.70 20.25 -12.67
N LYS A 186 18.99 19.79 -11.61
CA LYS A 186 19.59 19.48 -10.31
C LYS A 186 19.98 18.01 -10.28
N HIS A 187 21.27 17.74 -10.23
CA HIS A 187 21.82 16.40 -10.08
C HIS A 187 22.68 16.36 -8.82
N PRO A 188 22.64 15.28 -8.02
CA PRO A 188 23.60 15.09 -6.95
C PRO A 188 25.02 14.90 -7.54
N PRO A 189 26.08 15.26 -6.80
CA PRO A 189 27.47 15.22 -7.28
C PRO A 189 28.02 13.79 -7.44
N PHE A 190 27.20 12.77 -7.24
CA PHE A 190 27.54 11.35 -7.34
C PHE A 190 26.43 10.55 -8.02
N ARG A 191 26.75 9.34 -8.47
CA ARG A 191 25.78 8.45 -9.10
C ARG A 191 24.77 7.93 -8.06
N VAL A 192 23.51 8.26 -8.26
CA VAL A 192 22.42 7.79 -7.43
C VAL A 192 21.99 6.38 -7.85
N GLN A 193 21.87 5.47 -6.89
CA GLN A 193 21.48 4.09 -7.15
C GLN A 193 19.96 3.94 -7.31
N TYR A 194 19.18 4.64 -6.47
CA TYR A 194 17.72 4.53 -6.45
C TYR A 194 17.05 5.88 -6.69
N VAL A 195 16.12 5.91 -7.64
CA VAL A 195 15.32 7.08 -8.01
C VAL A 195 13.82 6.76 -8.01
N THR A 196 13.44 5.66 -7.39
CA THR A 196 12.05 5.20 -7.28
C THR A 196 11.88 4.37 -6.01
N PHE A 197 10.68 4.44 -5.40
CA PHE A 197 10.26 3.52 -4.34
C PHE A 197 8.78 3.16 -4.48
N ASP A 198 8.38 2.05 -3.85
CA ASP A 198 6.98 1.63 -3.79
C ASP A 198 6.41 1.91 -2.40
N PHE A 199 5.25 2.55 -2.31
CA PHE A 199 4.52 2.78 -1.07
C PHE A 199 3.03 2.54 -1.28
N LEU A 200 2.44 1.68 -0.45
CA LEU A 200 1.00 1.34 -0.47
C LEU A 200 0.46 0.94 -1.86
N GLY A 201 1.25 0.21 -2.63
CA GLY A 201 0.86 -0.25 -3.97
C GLY A 201 1.02 0.78 -5.09
N PHE A 202 1.63 1.91 -4.80
CA PHE A 202 2.01 2.94 -5.76
C PHE A 202 3.53 3.03 -5.89
N THR A 203 4.02 3.28 -7.11
CA THR A 203 5.42 3.63 -7.36
C THR A 203 5.58 5.13 -7.46
N PHE A 204 6.38 5.69 -6.57
CA PHE A 204 6.84 7.08 -6.61
C PHE A 204 8.08 7.17 -7.50
N LYS A 205 8.06 8.04 -8.49
CA LYS A 205 9.18 8.24 -9.43
C LYS A 205 9.09 9.58 -10.15
N PRO A 206 10.19 10.05 -10.78
CA PRO A 206 10.16 11.24 -11.65
C PRO A 206 9.17 11.06 -12.80
N ARG A 207 8.30 12.04 -13.03
CA ARG A 207 7.37 12.09 -14.16
C ARG A 207 7.13 13.52 -14.60
N MET A 208 6.90 13.70 -15.90
CA MET A 208 6.40 14.97 -16.41
C MET A 208 4.96 15.18 -15.94
N VAL A 209 4.72 16.31 -15.31
CA VAL A 209 3.43 16.72 -14.77
C VAL A 209 3.03 18.05 -15.40
N LYS A 210 1.78 18.15 -15.85
CA LYS A 210 1.22 19.39 -16.36
C LYS A 210 0.92 20.31 -15.18
N GLY A 211 1.54 21.49 -15.14
CA GLY A 211 1.27 22.52 -14.16
C GLY A 211 -0.06 23.22 -14.40
N TYR A 212 -0.44 24.08 -13.45
CA TYR A 212 -1.69 24.83 -13.49
C TYR A 212 -1.83 25.69 -14.77
N TYR A 213 -0.75 26.33 -15.21
CA TYR A 213 -0.70 27.16 -16.41
C TYR A 213 -0.42 26.38 -17.71
N GLY A 214 -0.57 25.05 -17.70
CA GLY A 214 -0.37 24.21 -18.88
C GLY A 214 1.07 23.83 -19.22
N ASN A 215 2.07 24.42 -18.56
CA ASN A 215 3.48 24.06 -18.68
C ASN A 215 3.77 22.69 -18.08
N PHE A 216 4.76 21.97 -18.64
CA PHE A 216 5.22 20.70 -18.12
C PHE A 216 6.45 20.89 -17.25
N HIS A 217 6.44 20.26 -16.06
CA HIS A 217 7.59 20.21 -15.17
C HIS A 217 7.82 18.79 -14.67
N LEU A 218 9.04 18.50 -14.23
CA LEU A 218 9.38 17.24 -13.63
C LEU A 218 8.90 17.23 -12.18
N GLY A 219 8.02 16.31 -11.83
CA GLY A 219 7.58 16.08 -10.46
C GLY A 219 7.88 14.65 -10.01
N PHE A 220 8.04 14.44 -8.71
CA PHE A 220 8.17 13.11 -8.11
C PHE A 220 6.81 12.64 -7.61
N THR A 221 6.12 11.84 -8.42
CA THR A 221 4.68 11.57 -8.23
C THR A 221 4.35 10.08 -8.23
N PRO A 222 3.30 9.68 -7.43
CA PRO A 222 2.82 8.30 -7.38
C PRO A 222 1.98 7.91 -8.59
N SER A 223 2.05 6.65 -8.97
CA SER A 223 1.09 5.96 -9.82
C SER A 223 1.04 4.49 -9.46
N ILE A 224 0.03 3.77 -9.92
CA ILE A 224 -0.10 2.33 -9.67
C ILE A 224 1.22 1.59 -9.93
N SER A 225 1.70 0.80 -8.95
CA SER A 225 2.95 0.06 -9.08
C SER A 225 2.84 -1.10 -10.06
N ARG A 226 3.97 -1.48 -10.68
CA ARG A 226 4.02 -2.68 -11.54
C ARG A 226 3.60 -3.96 -10.79
N LYS A 227 3.93 -4.05 -9.50
CA LYS A 227 3.52 -5.15 -8.62
C LYS A 227 1.99 -5.20 -8.48
N SER A 228 1.36 -4.04 -8.28
CA SER A 228 -0.10 -3.93 -8.19
C SER A 228 -0.79 -4.23 -9.52
N GLN A 229 -0.28 -3.70 -10.64
CA GLN A 229 -0.78 -4.02 -11.99
C GLN A 229 -0.72 -5.53 -12.26
N LYS A 230 0.41 -6.17 -11.94
CA LYS A 230 0.59 -7.61 -12.12
C LYS A 230 -0.40 -8.41 -11.27
N ARG A 231 -0.64 -8.00 -10.01
CA ARG A 231 -1.64 -8.62 -9.12
C ARG A 231 -3.05 -8.50 -9.66
N ILE A 232 -3.44 -7.33 -10.19
CA ILE A 232 -4.75 -7.11 -10.81
C ILE A 232 -4.88 -8.00 -12.06
N ASN A 233 -3.89 -8.00 -12.94
CA ASN A 233 -3.89 -8.82 -14.15
C ASN A 233 -3.97 -10.33 -13.82
N GLN A 234 -3.28 -10.79 -12.76
CA GLN A 234 -3.40 -12.16 -12.28
C GLN A 234 -4.82 -12.48 -11.78
N THR A 235 -5.47 -11.54 -11.08
CA THR A 235 -6.86 -11.69 -10.63
C THR A 235 -7.80 -11.82 -11.84
N LEU A 236 -7.66 -10.94 -12.83
CA LEU A 236 -8.43 -11.00 -14.08
C LEU A 236 -8.17 -12.29 -14.88
N PHE A 237 -6.93 -12.79 -14.86
CA PHE A 237 -6.57 -14.04 -15.50
C PHE A 237 -7.24 -15.25 -14.85
N LYS A 238 -7.23 -15.30 -13.50
CA LYS A 238 -7.84 -16.37 -12.70
C LYS A 238 -9.35 -16.46 -12.86
N LEU A 239 -10.03 -15.35 -13.12
CA LEU A 239 -11.49 -15.33 -13.39
C LEU A 239 -11.89 -16.12 -14.64
N LYS A 240 -10.93 -16.36 -15.56
CA LYS A 240 -11.18 -17.14 -16.81
C LYS A 240 -12.42 -16.67 -17.61
N LEU A 241 -12.71 -15.35 -17.61
CA LEU A 241 -13.88 -14.74 -18.26
C LEU A 241 -14.12 -15.28 -19.67
N HIS A 242 -13.05 -15.50 -20.45
CA HIS A 242 -13.12 -16.02 -21.81
C HIS A 242 -13.69 -17.45 -21.94
N ARG A 243 -13.86 -18.18 -20.83
CA ARG A 243 -14.47 -19.52 -20.78
C ARG A 243 -15.96 -19.46 -20.42
N MET A 244 -16.48 -18.36 -19.90
CA MET A 244 -17.86 -18.19 -19.48
C MET A 244 -18.78 -17.89 -20.66
N VAL A 245 -18.74 -18.73 -21.70
CA VAL A 245 -19.46 -18.52 -22.97
C VAL A 245 -20.98 -18.68 -22.83
N HIS A 246 -21.47 -19.32 -21.77
CA HIS A 246 -22.89 -19.45 -21.47
C HIS A 246 -23.51 -18.12 -20.99
N LEU A 247 -22.71 -17.22 -20.42
CA LEU A 247 -23.15 -15.92 -19.93
C LEU A 247 -23.29 -14.89 -21.06
N ARG A 248 -24.10 -13.84 -20.83
CA ARG A 248 -24.19 -12.67 -21.68
C ARG A 248 -23.15 -11.63 -21.28
N LEU A 249 -22.90 -10.63 -22.11
CA LEU A 249 -21.92 -9.59 -21.82
C LEU A 249 -22.25 -8.76 -20.55
N PRO A 250 -23.52 -8.37 -20.30
CA PRO A 250 -23.91 -7.71 -19.06
C PRO A 250 -23.69 -8.57 -17.80
N ASP A 251 -23.85 -9.89 -17.90
CA ASP A 251 -23.63 -10.80 -16.77
C ASP A 251 -22.13 -10.81 -16.37
N LEU A 252 -21.22 -10.78 -17.37
CA LEU A 252 -19.78 -10.63 -17.13
C LEU A 252 -19.44 -9.27 -16.50
N ALA A 253 -20.14 -8.21 -16.92
CA ALA A 253 -19.97 -6.89 -16.33
C ALA A 253 -20.32 -6.90 -14.84
N GLY A 254 -21.41 -7.53 -14.45
CA GLY A 254 -21.81 -7.72 -13.05
C GLY A 254 -20.76 -8.46 -12.21
N ILE A 255 -20.21 -9.57 -12.74
CA ILE A 255 -19.20 -10.40 -12.04
C ILE A 255 -17.94 -9.60 -11.66
N ILE A 256 -17.54 -8.66 -12.49
CA ILE A 256 -16.29 -7.90 -12.28
C ILE A 256 -16.52 -6.50 -11.72
N ALA A 257 -17.74 -6.01 -11.65
CA ALA A 257 -18.07 -4.62 -11.32
C ALA A 257 -17.43 -4.14 -10.01
N ASP A 258 -17.60 -4.89 -8.92
CA ASP A 258 -17.09 -4.48 -7.60
C ASP A 258 -15.55 -4.41 -7.57
N LYS A 259 -14.88 -5.37 -8.22
CA LYS A 259 -13.42 -5.37 -8.32
C LYS A 259 -12.92 -4.17 -9.12
N VAL A 260 -13.56 -3.90 -10.25
CA VAL A 260 -13.20 -2.77 -11.14
C VAL A 260 -13.44 -1.44 -10.44
N ARG A 261 -14.60 -1.26 -9.77
CA ARG A 261 -14.89 -0.08 -8.93
C ARG A 261 -13.83 0.12 -7.86
N GLY A 262 -13.48 -0.95 -7.14
CA GLY A 262 -12.45 -0.88 -6.10
C GLY A 262 -11.08 -0.46 -6.65
N TRP A 263 -10.67 -0.97 -7.81
CA TRP A 263 -9.40 -0.56 -8.44
C TRP A 263 -9.42 0.87 -8.96
N ILE A 264 -10.52 1.32 -9.57
CA ILE A 264 -10.71 2.71 -10.02
C ILE A 264 -10.69 3.64 -8.81
N TYR A 265 -11.44 3.33 -7.76
CA TYR A 265 -11.49 4.15 -6.54
C TYR A 265 -10.12 4.25 -5.87
N TYR A 266 -9.39 3.13 -5.76
CA TYR A 266 -8.11 3.12 -5.07
C TYR A 266 -6.98 3.75 -5.89
N TYR A 267 -6.76 3.28 -7.12
CA TYR A 267 -5.64 3.72 -7.94
C TYR A 267 -5.95 4.96 -8.79
N GLY A 268 -7.18 5.07 -9.27
CA GLY A 268 -7.63 6.15 -10.15
C GLY A 268 -7.68 7.51 -9.45
N LYS A 269 -7.98 7.53 -8.14
CA LYS A 269 -7.97 8.76 -7.33
C LYS A 269 -6.61 9.48 -7.34
N VAL A 270 -5.52 8.73 -7.51
CA VAL A 270 -4.17 9.29 -7.56
C VAL A 270 -3.78 9.64 -9.00
N ARG A 271 -3.96 8.71 -9.95
CA ARG A 271 -3.65 8.93 -11.36
C ARG A 271 -4.46 7.99 -12.26
N MET A 272 -5.60 8.45 -12.72
CA MET A 272 -6.56 7.68 -13.52
C MET A 272 -5.93 7.11 -14.80
N SER A 273 -5.17 7.92 -15.54
CA SER A 273 -4.58 7.55 -16.83
C SER A 273 -3.69 6.30 -16.79
N GLU A 274 -3.04 6.01 -15.67
CA GLU A 274 -2.15 4.86 -15.52
C GLU A 274 -2.90 3.51 -15.42
N LEU A 275 -4.22 3.54 -15.21
CA LEU A 275 -5.07 2.35 -15.25
C LEU A 275 -5.33 1.84 -16.68
N HIS A 276 -4.95 2.62 -17.70
CA HIS A 276 -5.09 2.21 -19.10
C HIS A 276 -4.49 0.81 -19.38
N TYR A 277 -3.31 0.52 -18.85
CA TYR A 277 -2.65 -0.79 -19.04
C TYR A 277 -3.45 -1.95 -18.47
N VAL A 278 -4.08 -1.75 -17.30
CA VAL A 278 -4.91 -2.76 -16.64
C VAL A 278 -6.20 -3.00 -17.42
N PHE A 279 -6.89 -1.93 -17.81
CA PHE A 279 -8.18 -2.06 -18.48
C PHE A 279 -8.06 -2.45 -19.96
N ARG A 280 -6.95 -2.11 -20.62
CA ARG A 280 -6.61 -2.71 -21.92
C ARG A 280 -6.49 -4.24 -21.83
N PHE A 281 -5.82 -4.75 -20.78
CA PHE A 281 -5.76 -6.19 -20.55
C PHE A 281 -7.14 -6.81 -20.34
N LEU A 282 -8.02 -6.15 -19.56
CA LEU A 282 -9.40 -6.61 -19.37
C LEU A 282 -10.16 -6.63 -20.70
N ASN A 283 -10.09 -5.57 -21.50
CA ASN A 283 -10.74 -5.50 -22.82
C ASN A 283 -10.25 -6.62 -23.77
N MET A 284 -8.96 -6.94 -23.74
CA MET A 284 -8.44 -8.09 -24.49
C MET A 284 -9.01 -9.43 -24.00
N ARG A 285 -9.27 -9.59 -22.69
CA ARG A 285 -9.94 -10.79 -22.13
C ARG A 285 -11.40 -10.87 -22.57
N LEU A 286 -12.10 -9.74 -22.62
CA LEU A 286 -13.46 -9.65 -23.14
C LEU A 286 -13.52 -9.97 -24.64
N ALA A 287 -12.60 -9.43 -25.45
CA ALA A 287 -12.51 -9.76 -26.86
C ALA A 287 -12.26 -11.27 -27.08
N LYS A 288 -11.43 -11.89 -26.24
CA LYS A 288 -11.24 -13.36 -26.28
C LYS A 288 -12.53 -14.10 -25.94
N TRP A 289 -13.35 -13.59 -25.02
CA TRP A 289 -14.68 -14.14 -24.72
C TRP A 289 -15.59 -14.03 -25.95
N VAL A 290 -15.67 -12.87 -26.61
CA VAL A 290 -16.44 -12.66 -27.84
C VAL A 290 -16.07 -13.71 -28.88
N ARG A 291 -14.75 -13.92 -29.12
CA ARG A 291 -14.26 -14.91 -30.06
C ARG A 291 -14.67 -16.34 -29.70
N ASN A 292 -14.67 -16.67 -28.42
CA ASN A 292 -15.05 -18.03 -27.96
C ASN A 292 -16.58 -18.24 -28.03
N LYS A 293 -17.37 -17.22 -27.72
CA LYS A 293 -18.84 -17.29 -27.71
C LYS A 293 -19.45 -17.36 -29.11
N TYR A 294 -19.03 -16.46 -30.00
CA TYR A 294 -19.66 -16.31 -31.31
C TYR A 294 -18.90 -17.06 -32.38
N ARG A 295 -19.55 -18.07 -32.97
CA ARG A 295 -19.01 -18.97 -33.99
C ARG A 295 -18.38 -18.21 -35.18
N ARG A 296 -18.98 -17.06 -35.59
CA ARG A 296 -18.53 -16.20 -36.70
C ARG A 296 -17.13 -15.59 -36.48
N PHE A 297 -16.62 -15.52 -35.22
CA PHE A 297 -15.30 -14.97 -34.91
C PHE A 297 -14.22 -16.02 -34.61
N ARG A 298 -14.58 -17.30 -34.44
CA ARG A 298 -13.63 -18.35 -34.02
C ARG A 298 -12.45 -18.54 -34.98
N ARG A 299 -12.71 -18.47 -36.31
CA ARG A 299 -11.68 -18.62 -37.34
C ARG A 299 -11.10 -17.33 -37.88
N LYS A 300 -11.62 -16.16 -37.40
CA LYS A 300 -11.12 -14.85 -37.82
C LYS A 300 -10.02 -14.36 -36.91
N HIS A 301 -9.21 -13.42 -37.43
CA HIS A 301 -8.20 -12.74 -36.61
C HIS A 301 -8.87 -12.08 -35.39
N TRP A 302 -8.18 -12.03 -34.26
CA TRP A 302 -8.69 -11.51 -32.98
C TRP A 302 -9.23 -10.08 -33.07
N PHE A 303 -8.68 -9.28 -34.00
CA PHE A 303 -9.06 -7.90 -34.26
C PHE A 303 -10.56 -7.73 -34.58
N TYR A 304 -11.18 -8.68 -35.29
CA TYR A 304 -12.62 -8.62 -35.60
C TYR A 304 -13.49 -8.72 -34.35
N ALA A 305 -13.10 -9.57 -33.41
CA ALA A 305 -13.78 -9.68 -32.13
C ALA A 305 -13.58 -8.43 -31.26
N TYR A 306 -12.38 -7.83 -31.34
CA TYR A 306 -12.08 -6.58 -30.63
C TYR A 306 -12.86 -5.40 -31.23
N LYS A 307 -12.94 -5.31 -32.57
CA LYS A 307 -13.74 -4.27 -33.26
C LYS A 307 -15.23 -4.39 -32.89
N TRP A 308 -15.78 -5.61 -32.86
CA TRP A 308 -17.14 -5.82 -32.39
C TRP A 308 -17.34 -5.34 -30.96
N LEU A 309 -16.39 -5.57 -30.09
CA LEU A 309 -16.43 -5.10 -28.71
C LEU A 309 -16.38 -3.56 -28.63
N GLN A 310 -15.59 -2.91 -29.50
CA GLN A 310 -15.55 -1.45 -29.62
C GLN A 310 -16.90 -0.87 -30.04
N GLU A 311 -17.53 -1.45 -31.05
CA GLU A 311 -18.88 -1.03 -31.50
C GLU A 311 -19.92 -1.23 -30.39
N THR A 312 -19.87 -2.36 -29.69
CA THR A 312 -20.73 -2.61 -28.53
C THR A 312 -20.48 -1.61 -27.40
N ALA A 313 -19.23 -1.22 -27.13
CA ALA A 313 -18.90 -0.25 -26.09
C ALA A 313 -19.39 1.15 -26.45
N LYS A 314 -19.35 1.53 -27.74
CA LYS A 314 -19.93 2.80 -28.21
C LYS A 314 -21.46 2.83 -28.03
N GLN A 315 -22.13 1.73 -28.31
CA GLN A 315 -23.58 1.59 -28.16
C GLN A 315 -24.04 1.53 -26.70
N TYR A 316 -23.23 0.89 -25.85
CA TYR A 316 -23.52 0.68 -24.41
C TYR A 316 -22.36 1.14 -23.51
N PRO A 317 -22.00 2.45 -23.48
CA PRO A 317 -20.80 2.93 -22.79
C PRO A 317 -20.83 2.70 -21.27
N ASN A 318 -22.01 2.53 -20.70
CA ASN A 318 -22.20 2.32 -19.27
C ASN A 318 -22.27 0.84 -18.85
N MET A 319 -22.06 -0.11 -19.76
CA MET A 319 -22.19 -1.54 -19.47
C MET A 319 -21.10 -2.03 -18.48
N PHE A 320 -19.87 -1.62 -18.68
CA PHE A 320 -18.77 -1.96 -17.77
C PHE A 320 -18.29 -0.74 -17.00
N GLU A 321 -17.93 -0.91 -15.72
CA GLU A 321 -17.44 0.19 -14.89
C GLU A 321 -16.25 0.92 -15.49
N HIS A 322 -15.27 0.23 -16.08
CA HIS A 322 -14.13 0.88 -16.71
C HIS A 322 -14.48 1.62 -18.00
N TRP A 323 -15.53 1.21 -18.74
CA TRP A 323 -15.99 1.94 -19.92
C TRP A 323 -16.60 3.29 -19.54
N LYS A 324 -17.38 3.37 -18.44
CA LYS A 324 -17.92 4.63 -17.88
C LYS A 324 -16.83 5.67 -17.64
N HIS A 325 -15.60 5.20 -17.32
CA HIS A 325 -14.45 6.05 -17.06
C HIS A 325 -13.53 6.26 -18.29
N GLY A 326 -14.02 5.96 -19.52
CA GLY A 326 -13.30 6.18 -20.76
C GLY A 326 -12.27 5.10 -21.14
N PHE A 327 -12.19 3.99 -20.40
CA PHE A 327 -11.28 2.89 -20.77
C PHE A 327 -11.96 1.90 -21.72
N MET A 328 -12.47 2.41 -22.80
CA MET A 328 -13.11 1.61 -23.86
C MET A 328 -12.09 0.74 -24.60
N PRO A 329 -12.55 -0.36 -25.26
CA PRO A 329 -11.71 -1.20 -26.11
C PRO A 329 -11.01 -0.44 -27.22
#